data_9a0348cc05b1be49edccd9ed301728c4
#
_entry.id   9a0348cc05b1be49edccd9ed301728c4
#
_cell.length_a   1.000
_cell.length_b   1.000
_cell.length_c   1.000
_cell.angle_alpha   90.00
_cell.angle_beta   90.00
_cell.angle_gamma   90.00
#
_symmetry.space_group_name_H-M   'P 1'
#
loop_
_entity.id
_entity.type
_entity.pdbx_description
1 polymer ?
#
loop_
_entity_poly.entity_id
_entity_poly.type
_entity_poly.pdbx_seq_one_letter_code
_entity_poly.pdbx_strand_id
1 'polypeptide(L)'
;MGRLEEEYKEWNSPVIGAYMLWQFCIGYCEYSDKLPSVIELIFAYVLLSNKHYLDNINGHKEGFSSYIRSFTRNKQSDLLLCFSDEVKEKLEPAFYAIDIAVNSGFLVWDVENASLIPIADFKSKRGTASFGIQVQLNKNKAQVLGKWFSKSNI
;
A
#
# COMPACT_ATOMS: atom_id res chain seq x y z
N MET A 1 3.75 6.71 26.96
CA MET A 1 3.52 5.41 26.27
C MET A 1 2.34 5.46 25.33
N GLY A 2 1.32 6.30 25.59
CA GLY A 2 0.13 6.38 24.77
C GLY A 2 0.38 6.71 23.30
N ARG A 3 1.33 7.57 23.00
CA ARG A 3 1.60 7.99 21.62
C ARG A 3 2.18 6.86 20.76
N LEU A 4 3.11 6.06 21.29
CA LEU A 4 3.67 4.91 20.57
C LEU A 4 2.61 3.83 20.38
N GLU A 5 1.78 3.60 21.39
CA GLU A 5 0.67 2.65 21.27
C GLU A 5 -0.37 3.11 20.27
N GLU A 6 -0.69 4.39 20.22
CA GLU A 6 -1.62 4.95 19.24
C GLU A 6 -1.04 4.84 17.82
N GLU A 7 0.23 5.15 17.63
CA GLU A 7 0.89 4.96 16.34
C GLU A 7 0.88 3.50 15.91
N TYR A 8 1.18 2.58 16.84
CA TYR A 8 1.17 1.15 16.55
C TYR A 8 -0.24 0.67 16.18
N LYS A 9 -1.26 1.09 16.94
CA LYS A 9 -2.65 0.76 16.63
C LYS A 9 -3.09 1.32 15.29
N GLU A 10 -2.70 2.56 14.99
CA GLU A 10 -3.00 3.22 13.72
C GLU A 10 -2.42 2.42 12.55
N TRP A 11 -1.16 2.00 12.64
CA TRP A 11 -0.49 1.23 11.59
C TRP A 11 -1.06 -0.17 11.40
N ASN A 12 -1.60 -0.77 12.44
CA ASN A 12 -2.18 -2.11 12.40
C ASN A 12 -3.70 -2.10 12.19
N SER A 13 -4.31 -0.92 12.06
CA SER A 13 -5.73 -0.82 11.78
C SER A 13 -6.03 -1.34 10.37
N PRO A 14 -6.93 -2.33 10.22
CA PRO A 14 -7.30 -2.81 8.89
C PRO A 14 -7.99 -1.75 8.05
N VAL A 15 -8.65 -0.77 8.67
CA VAL A 15 -9.28 0.36 7.95
C VAL A 15 -8.21 1.24 7.31
N ILE A 16 -7.14 1.51 8.03
CA ILE A 16 -6.01 2.28 7.51
C ILE A 16 -5.34 1.51 6.37
N GLY A 17 -5.15 0.20 6.53
CA GLY A 17 -4.64 -0.67 5.48
C GLY A 17 -5.52 -0.62 4.23
N ALA A 18 -6.83 -0.69 4.39
CA ALA A 18 -7.78 -0.59 3.29
C ALA A 18 -7.67 0.74 2.55
N TYR A 19 -7.56 1.83 3.29
CA TYR A 19 -7.39 3.18 2.72
C TYR A 19 -6.08 3.28 1.92
N MET A 20 -4.98 2.77 2.48
CA MET A 20 -3.68 2.81 1.80
C MET A 20 -3.68 1.97 0.53
N LEU A 21 -4.32 0.81 0.53
CA LEU A 21 -4.46 -0.03 -0.65
C LEU A 21 -5.29 0.67 -1.74
N TRP A 22 -6.35 1.37 -1.33
CA TRP A 22 -7.14 2.17 -2.26
C TRP A 22 -6.28 3.25 -2.92
N GLN A 23 -5.48 3.97 -2.14
CA GLN A 23 -4.57 4.99 -2.68
C GLN A 23 -3.52 4.39 -3.61
N PHE A 24 -3.00 3.21 -3.27
CA PHE A 24 -2.09 2.46 -4.13
C PHE A 24 -2.75 2.15 -5.49
N CYS A 25 -3.98 1.68 -5.47
CA CYS A 25 -4.71 1.37 -6.70
C CYS A 25 -4.98 2.61 -7.55
N ILE A 26 -5.28 3.75 -6.91
CA ILE A 26 -5.46 5.01 -7.62
C ILE A 26 -4.18 5.39 -8.36
N GLY A 27 -3.04 5.33 -7.66
CA GLY A 27 -1.74 5.62 -8.28
C GLY A 27 -1.38 4.65 -9.41
N TYR A 28 -1.70 3.38 -9.22
CA TYR A 28 -1.45 2.34 -10.22
C TYR A 28 -2.24 2.62 -11.50
N CYS A 29 -3.54 2.87 -11.36
CA CYS A 29 -4.44 3.04 -12.52
C CYS A 29 -4.28 4.39 -13.22
N GLU A 30 -3.70 5.37 -12.56
CA GLU A 30 -3.45 6.69 -13.14
C GLU A 30 -2.42 6.64 -14.27
N TYR A 31 -1.47 5.69 -14.18
CA TYR A 31 -0.34 5.62 -15.09
C TYR A 31 -0.32 4.34 -15.94
N SER A 32 -1.36 3.52 -15.86
CA SER A 32 -1.42 2.27 -16.60
C SER A 32 -2.86 1.91 -16.94
N ASP A 33 -3.04 1.28 -18.09
CA ASP A 33 -4.34 0.71 -18.48
C ASP A 33 -4.61 -0.63 -17.79
N LYS A 34 -3.63 -1.17 -17.09
CA LYS A 34 -3.75 -2.42 -16.34
C LYS A 34 -4.36 -2.16 -14.97
N LEU A 35 -5.03 -3.17 -14.43
CA LEU A 35 -5.52 -3.16 -13.05
C LEU A 35 -4.54 -3.88 -12.14
N PRO A 36 -4.37 -3.42 -10.89
CA PRO A 36 -3.52 -4.12 -9.95
C PRO A 36 -4.13 -5.47 -9.58
N SER A 37 -3.27 -6.49 -9.55
CA SER A 37 -3.67 -7.83 -9.14
C SER A 37 -3.71 -7.97 -7.63
N VAL A 38 -4.37 -9.03 -7.15
CA VAL A 38 -4.40 -9.36 -5.72
C VAL A 38 -2.98 -9.54 -5.17
N ILE A 39 -2.10 -10.19 -5.93
CA ILE A 39 -0.71 -10.41 -5.52
C ILE A 39 0.02 -9.09 -5.34
N GLU A 40 -0.18 -8.15 -6.26
CA GLU A 40 0.42 -6.83 -6.16
C GLU A 40 -0.11 -6.06 -4.95
N LEU A 41 -1.39 -6.21 -4.63
CA LEU A 41 -1.95 -5.60 -3.42
C LEU A 41 -1.37 -6.19 -2.15
N ILE A 42 -1.13 -7.49 -2.12
CA ILE A 42 -0.49 -8.14 -0.97
C ILE A 42 0.92 -7.60 -0.76
N PHE A 43 1.71 -7.51 -1.83
CA PHE A 43 3.06 -6.95 -1.74
C PHE A 43 3.02 -5.48 -1.32
N ALA A 44 2.11 -4.71 -1.87
CA ALA A 44 1.93 -3.31 -1.50
C ALA A 44 1.57 -3.17 -0.02
N TYR A 45 0.70 -4.03 0.48
CA TYR A 45 0.33 -4.02 1.89
C TYR A 45 1.54 -4.24 2.79
N VAL A 46 2.39 -5.21 2.46
CA VAL A 46 3.60 -5.48 3.23
C VAL A 46 4.52 -4.26 3.24
N LEU A 47 4.75 -3.66 2.09
CA LEU A 47 5.62 -2.50 1.97
C LEU A 47 5.06 -1.28 2.69
N LEU A 48 3.76 -1.04 2.59
CA LEU A 48 3.12 0.13 3.19
C LEU A 48 2.92 -0.01 4.70
N SER A 49 2.81 -1.24 5.20
CA SER A 49 2.60 -1.50 6.63
C SER A 49 3.89 -1.58 7.44
N ASN A 50 5.04 -1.63 6.78
CA ASN A 50 6.35 -1.67 7.42
C ASN A 50 7.01 -0.30 7.33
N LYS A 51 7.30 0.30 8.46
CA LYS A 51 7.83 1.66 8.53
C LYS A 51 9.14 1.82 7.75
N HIS A 52 10.03 0.82 7.81
CA HIS A 52 11.30 0.89 7.09
C HIS A 52 11.11 0.95 5.58
N TYR A 53 10.17 0.17 5.05
CA TYR A 53 9.86 0.22 3.63
C TYR A 53 9.13 1.51 3.26
N LEU A 54 8.17 1.92 4.08
CA LEU A 54 7.36 3.11 3.83
C LEU A 54 8.19 4.38 3.83
N ASP A 55 9.09 4.54 4.81
CA ASP A 55 9.90 5.75 4.96
C ASP A 55 10.83 5.97 3.76
N ASN A 56 11.18 4.92 3.02
CA ASN A 56 12.04 5.00 1.85
C ASN A 56 11.27 5.21 0.55
N ILE A 57 9.96 5.19 0.56
CA ILE A 57 9.15 5.52 -0.60
C ILE A 57 9.18 7.04 -0.79
N ASN A 58 9.71 7.48 -1.93
CA ASN A 58 9.97 8.89 -2.18
C ASN A 58 9.75 9.17 -3.67
N GLY A 59 8.95 10.20 -3.96
CA GLY A 59 8.65 10.61 -5.33
C GLY A 59 9.85 11.09 -6.14
N HIS A 60 10.99 11.36 -5.47
CA HIS A 60 12.23 11.75 -6.15
C HIS A 60 13.01 10.56 -6.71
N LYS A 61 12.67 9.33 -6.33
CA LYS A 61 13.29 8.12 -6.88
C LYS A 61 12.71 7.83 -8.26
N GLU A 62 13.55 7.33 -9.15
CA GLU A 62 13.18 7.10 -10.54
C GLU A 62 12.19 5.95 -10.73
N GLY A 63 12.10 5.04 -9.77
CA GLY A 63 11.17 3.92 -9.86
C GLY A 63 11.44 2.86 -8.82
N PHE A 64 10.78 1.72 -8.98
CA PHE A 64 10.85 0.60 -8.05
C PHE A 64 12.28 0.04 -7.94
N SER A 65 13.01 -0.02 -9.05
CA SER A 65 14.41 -0.51 -9.04
C SER A 65 15.31 0.37 -8.18
N SER A 66 15.17 1.69 -8.27
CA SER A 66 15.92 2.61 -7.42
C SER A 66 15.57 2.47 -5.96
N TYR A 67 14.29 2.26 -5.68
CA TYR A 67 13.78 2.01 -4.34
C TYR A 67 14.41 0.76 -3.72
N ILE A 68 14.43 -0.34 -4.45
CA ILE A 68 15.04 -1.59 -3.98
C ILE A 68 16.54 -1.42 -3.77
N ARG A 69 17.23 -0.74 -4.69
CA ARG A 69 18.67 -0.50 -4.55
C ARG A 69 19.03 0.33 -3.32
N SER A 70 18.11 1.20 -2.86
CA SER A 70 18.38 2.01 -1.67
C SER A 70 18.59 1.15 -0.42
N PHE A 71 17.92 0.02 -0.30
CA PHE A 71 18.11 -0.90 0.82
C PHE A 71 19.46 -1.58 0.78
N THR A 72 19.91 -1.96 -0.39
CA THR A 72 21.22 -2.58 -0.59
C THR A 72 22.35 -1.61 -0.23
N ARG A 73 22.26 -0.36 -0.71
CA ARG A 73 23.26 0.68 -0.43
C ARG A 73 23.36 1.03 1.05
N ASN A 74 22.25 1.02 1.76
CA ASN A 74 22.18 1.42 3.16
C ASN A 74 22.40 0.24 4.11
N LYS A 75 22.92 -0.88 3.62
CA LYS A 75 23.15 -2.11 4.39
C LYS A 75 21.86 -2.65 5.05
N GLN A 76 20.73 -2.41 4.40
CA GLN A 76 19.42 -2.92 4.84
C GLN A 76 18.98 -4.12 4.01
N SER A 77 19.93 -4.82 3.39
CA SER A 77 19.64 -6.00 2.57
C SER A 77 18.94 -7.11 3.34
N ASP A 78 19.16 -7.18 4.65
CA ASP A 78 18.50 -8.17 5.50
C ASP A 78 16.97 -8.01 5.48
N LEU A 79 16.46 -6.80 5.34
CA LEU A 79 15.03 -6.56 5.19
C LEU A 79 14.47 -7.22 3.94
N LEU A 80 15.21 -7.14 2.83
CA LEU A 80 14.80 -7.76 1.58
C LEU A 80 14.84 -9.29 1.65
N LEU A 81 15.82 -9.85 2.36
CA LEU A 81 15.92 -11.29 2.56
C LEU A 81 14.75 -11.83 3.38
N CYS A 82 14.23 -11.04 4.31
CA CYS A 82 13.10 -11.41 5.15
C CYS A 82 11.74 -11.09 4.51
N PHE A 83 11.71 -10.48 3.35
CA PHE A 83 10.46 -10.04 2.71
C PHE A 83 9.49 -11.18 2.47
N SER A 84 10.01 -12.33 2.01
CA SER A 84 9.18 -13.50 1.79
C SER A 84 8.47 -13.97 3.06
N ASP A 85 9.17 -13.95 4.20
CA ASP A 85 8.59 -14.31 5.48
C ASP A 85 7.56 -13.28 5.94
N GLU A 86 7.83 -12.02 5.71
CA GLU A 86 6.88 -10.95 6.04
C GLU A 86 5.60 -11.06 5.20
N VAL A 87 5.71 -11.44 3.93
CA VAL A 87 4.54 -11.68 3.08
C VAL A 87 3.69 -12.78 3.68
N LYS A 88 4.29 -13.88 4.13
CA LYS A 88 3.57 -14.99 4.76
C LYS A 88 2.86 -14.56 6.04
N GLU A 89 3.53 -13.79 6.87
CA GLU A 89 2.97 -13.28 8.12
C GLU A 89 1.80 -12.31 7.89
N LYS A 90 1.86 -11.55 6.81
CA LYS A 90 0.90 -10.48 6.54
C LYS A 90 -0.18 -10.85 5.54
N LEU A 91 -0.21 -12.11 5.07
CA LEU A 91 -1.24 -12.57 4.14
C LEU A 91 -2.65 -12.36 4.69
N GLU A 92 -2.90 -12.82 5.90
CA GLU A 92 -4.22 -12.72 6.52
C GLU A 92 -4.64 -11.25 6.74
N PRO A 93 -3.82 -10.40 7.38
CA PRO A 93 -4.15 -8.98 7.48
C PRO A 93 -4.34 -8.29 6.14
N ALA A 94 -3.54 -8.66 5.12
CA ALA A 94 -3.66 -8.09 3.79
C ALA A 94 -5.00 -8.42 3.14
N PHE A 95 -5.43 -9.67 3.20
CA PHE A 95 -6.74 -10.08 2.71
C PHE A 95 -7.87 -9.38 3.47
N TYR A 96 -7.70 -9.23 4.78
CA TYR A 96 -8.69 -8.54 5.59
C TYR A 96 -8.81 -7.06 5.19
N ALA A 97 -7.69 -6.41 4.92
CA ALA A 97 -7.68 -5.03 4.44
C ALA A 97 -8.36 -4.90 3.06
N ILE A 98 -8.11 -5.85 2.16
CA ILE A 98 -8.77 -5.90 0.85
C ILE A 98 -10.29 -6.05 1.03
N ASP A 99 -10.74 -6.95 1.90
CA ASP A 99 -12.16 -7.14 2.19
C ASP A 99 -12.81 -5.85 2.71
N ILE A 100 -12.14 -5.16 3.61
CA ILE A 100 -12.64 -3.88 4.13
C ILE A 100 -12.73 -2.85 3.01
N ALA A 101 -11.71 -2.78 2.14
CA ALA A 101 -11.70 -1.85 1.03
C ALA A 101 -12.86 -2.11 0.06
N VAL A 102 -13.14 -3.37 -0.23
CA VAL A 102 -14.27 -3.76 -1.10
C VAL A 102 -15.60 -3.44 -0.41
N ASN A 103 -15.75 -3.83 0.83
CA ASN A 103 -17.01 -3.61 1.58
C ASN A 103 -17.26 -2.13 1.84
N SER A 104 -16.22 -1.32 1.93
CA SER A 104 -16.34 0.13 2.12
C SER A 104 -16.58 0.89 0.81
N GLY A 105 -16.55 0.23 -0.33
CA GLY A 105 -16.75 0.85 -1.62
C GLY A 105 -15.52 1.54 -2.19
N PHE A 106 -14.34 1.31 -1.65
CA PHE A 106 -13.10 1.85 -2.18
C PHE A 106 -12.61 1.08 -3.41
N LEU A 107 -12.82 -0.23 -3.42
CA LEU A 107 -12.38 -1.13 -4.48
C LEU A 107 -13.53 -2.01 -4.93
N VAL A 108 -13.50 -2.41 -6.19
CA VAL A 108 -14.46 -3.37 -6.77
C VAL A 108 -13.67 -4.55 -7.33
N TRP A 109 -14.13 -5.77 -7.08
CA TRP A 109 -13.51 -6.97 -7.62
C TRP A 109 -13.76 -7.10 -9.13
N ASP A 110 -12.69 -7.31 -9.88
CA ASP A 110 -12.73 -7.87 -11.22
C ASP A 110 -12.41 -9.35 -11.12
N VAL A 111 -13.45 -10.16 -10.99
CA VAL A 111 -13.31 -11.58 -10.70
C VAL A 111 -12.60 -12.33 -11.84
N GLU A 112 -12.88 -11.94 -13.09
CA GLU A 112 -12.31 -12.60 -14.25
C GLU A 112 -10.79 -12.50 -14.31
N ASN A 113 -10.24 -11.34 -13.91
CA ASN A 113 -8.81 -11.07 -13.99
C ASN A 113 -8.10 -11.13 -12.62
N ALA A 114 -8.81 -11.50 -11.57
CA ALA A 114 -8.30 -11.50 -10.18
C ALA A 114 -7.64 -10.16 -9.83
N SER A 115 -8.29 -9.07 -10.20
CA SER A 115 -7.79 -7.71 -10.07
C SER A 115 -8.81 -6.86 -9.31
N LEU A 116 -8.38 -5.65 -8.94
CA LEU A 116 -9.22 -4.71 -8.19
C LEU A 116 -9.30 -3.38 -8.91
N ILE A 117 -10.50 -2.83 -8.98
CA ILE A 117 -10.79 -1.56 -9.65
C ILE A 117 -11.01 -0.50 -8.57
N PRO A 118 -10.20 0.57 -8.53
CA PRO A 118 -10.43 1.63 -7.56
C PRO A 118 -11.60 2.52 -7.98
N ILE A 119 -12.38 2.94 -6.98
CA ILE A 119 -13.45 3.91 -7.18
C ILE A 119 -12.86 5.31 -7.03
N ALA A 120 -12.47 5.91 -8.16
CA ALA A 120 -11.77 7.19 -8.17
C ALA A 120 -12.64 8.36 -7.72
N ASP A 121 -13.94 8.29 -7.99
CA ASP A 121 -14.90 9.35 -7.70
C ASP A 121 -15.56 9.23 -6.32
N PHE A 122 -14.98 8.41 -5.45
CA PHE A 122 -15.50 8.25 -4.11
C PHE A 122 -15.34 9.54 -3.32
N LYS A 123 -16.40 10.33 -3.27
CA LYS A 123 -16.41 11.62 -2.59
C LYS A 123 -16.68 11.53 -1.10
N SER A 124 -16.66 10.36 -0.52
CA SER A 124 -16.85 10.23 0.92
C SER A 124 -15.62 10.74 1.67
N LYS A 125 -15.49 12.04 1.69
CA LYS A 125 -14.47 12.71 2.49
C LYS A 125 -14.70 12.51 4.00
N ARG A 126 -15.90 12.05 4.38
CA ARG A 126 -16.26 11.86 5.78
C ARG A 126 -15.44 10.78 6.47
N GLY A 127 -15.16 9.67 5.79
CA GLY A 127 -14.37 8.58 6.36
C GLY A 127 -12.89 8.91 6.44
N THR A 128 -12.37 9.65 5.45
CA THR A 128 -10.94 9.98 5.38
C THR A 128 -10.57 11.17 6.27
N ALA A 129 -11.54 12.07 6.55
CA ALA A 129 -11.29 13.22 7.42
C ALA A 129 -10.99 12.83 8.87
N SER A 130 -11.41 11.63 9.29
CA SER A 130 -11.12 11.12 10.64
C SER A 130 -9.74 10.49 10.76
N PHE A 131 -9.04 10.26 9.66
CA PHE A 131 -7.69 9.69 9.70
C PHE A 131 -6.69 10.72 10.20
N GLY A 132 -5.69 10.26 10.95
CA GLY A 132 -4.62 11.12 11.45
C GLY A 132 -3.80 11.75 10.33
N ILE A 133 -3.10 12.83 10.68
CA ILE A 133 -2.25 13.58 9.75
C ILE A 133 -1.23 12.67 9.08
N GLN A 134 -0.64 11.73 9.84
CA GLN A 134 0.37 10.82 9.32
C GLN A 134 -0.17 9.94 8.20
N VAL A 135 -1.39 9.45 8.34
CA VAL A 135 -2.05 8.63 7.30
C VAL A 135 -2.26 9.46 6.05
N GLN A 136 -2.73 10.69 6.20
CA GLN A 136 -2.94 11.58 5.06
C GLN A 136 -1.64 11.95 4.36
N LEU A 137 -0.56 12.13 5.12
CA LEU A 137 0.76 12.36 4.53
C LEU A 137 1.28 11.13 3.76
N ASN A 138 0.95 9.93 4.24
CA ASN A 138 1.40 8.69 3.63
C ASN A 138 0.60 8.29 2.40
N LYS A 139 -0.56 8.90 2.15
CA LYS A 139 -1.34 8.59 0.95
C LYS A 139 -0.55 8.81 -0.35
N ASN A 140 0.28 9.86 -0.37
CA ASN A 140 1.11 10.15 -1.54
C ASN A 140 2.15 9.05 -1.76
N LYS A 141 2.70 8.50 -0.70
CA LYS A 141 3.63 7.37 -0.79
C LYS A 141 2.96 6.13 -1.36
N ALA A 142 1.73 5.86 -0.96
CA ALA A 142 0.96 4.75 -1.52
C ALA A 142 0.72 4.94 -3.02
N GLN A 143 0.37 6.14 -3.45
CA GLN A 143 0.16 6.45 -4.87
C GLN A 143 1.48 6.33 -5.66
N VAL A 144 2.59 6.78 -5.10
CA VAL A 144 3.92 6.64 -5.73
C VAL A 144 4.28 5.16 -5.90
N LEU A 145 4.03 4.35 -4.88
CA LEU A 145 4.26 2.91 -4.96
C LEU A 145 3.40 2.28 -6.06
N GLY A 146 2.14 2.67 -6.17
CA GLY A 146 1.25 2.21 -7.23
C GLY A 146 1.78 2.56 -8.61
N LYS A 147 2.24 3.78 -8.79
CA LYS A 147 2.88 4.22 -10.03
C LYS A 147 4.10 3.34 -10.38
N TRP A 148 4.95 3.07 -9.41
CA TRP A 148 6.13 2.24 -9.65
C TRP A 148 5.75 0.81 -10.04
N PHE A 149 4.77 0.23 -9.38
CA PHE A 149 4.29 -1.12 -9.70
C PHE A 149 3.69 -1.18 -11.11
N SER A 150 2.92 -0.15 -11.50
CA SER A 150 2.28 -0.11 -12.81
C SER A 150 3.29 -0.08 -13.95
N LYS A 151 4.47 0.47 -13.72
CA LYS A 151 5.55 0.58 -14.72
C LYS A 151 6.52 -0.59 -14.67
N SER A 152 6.41 -1.45 -13.67
CA SER A 152 7.31 -2.59 -13.50
C SER A 152 6.63 -3.86 -13.97
N ASN A 153 7.42 -4.78 -14.51
CA ASN A 153 6.95 -6.12 -14.86
C ASN A 153 7.14 -7.05 -13.66
N ILE A 154 6.40 -6.76 -12.61
CA ILE A 154 6.46 -7.58 -11.39
C ILE A 154 5.53 -8.76 -11.52
#